data_6f66c201b4bfa78b8dbb71d2fc07c6fc
#
_entry.id   6f66c201b4bfa78b8dbb71d2fc07c6fc
#
_cell.length_a   1.000
_cell.length_b   1.000
_cell.length_c   1.000
_cell.angle_alpha   90.00
_cell.angle_beta   90.00
_cell.angle_gamma   90.00
#
_symmetry.space_group_name_H-M   'P 1'
#
loop_
_entity.id
_entity.type
_entity.pdbx_description
1 polymer ?
#
loop_
_entity_poly.entity_id
_entity_poly.type
_entity_poly.pdbx_seq_one_letter_code
_entity_poly.pdbx_strand_id
1 'polypeptide(L)'
;MIIRMKKILLPLFAVLLLGLVLNCSSVSAKDPFLQRQWMLISFDGFSKDQLIANNAEMNLTANRVKGKIQARVYMGCNRMSFVSEFKKGGKVSISKGVSTMKACQDMNLETSFEKKIETMTNYSVEGHFLTLSDDHGNTMKFVAADWD
;
A
#
# COMPACT_ATOMS: atom_id res chain seq x y z
N MET A 1 -12.86 -42.19 -44.84
CA MET A 1 -12.15 -41.98 -43.53
C MET A 1 -11.70 -40.54 -43.34
N ILE A 2 -11.24 -39.78 -44.31
CA ILE A 2 -10.74 -38.42 -44.24
C ILE A 2 -11.81 -37.35 -43.82
N ILE A 3 -13.06 -37.52 -44.27
CA ILE A 3 -14.15 -36.54 -44.01
C ILE A 3 -14.62 -36.58 -42.54
N ARG A 4 -14.55 -37.71 -41.86
CA ARG A 4 -14.90 -37.81 -40.44
C ARG A 4 -13.87 -37.19 -39.52
N MET A 5 -12.59 -37.24 -39.88
CA MET A 5 -11.50 -36.61 -39.10
C MET A 5 -11.59 -35.09 -39.14
N LYS A 6 -11.97 -34.46 -40.29
CA LYS A 6 -12.14 -33.00 -40.36
C LYS A 6 -13.28 -32.48 -39.49
N LYS A 7 -14.35 -33.25 -39.28
CA LYS A 7 -15.48 -32.85 -38.40
C LYS A 7 -15.15 -32.88 -36.91
N ILE A 8 -14.16 -33.65 -36.51
CA ILE A 8 -13.70 -33.73 -35.12
C ILE A 8 -12.58 -32.72 -34.81
N LEU A 9 -11.72 -32.41 -35.79
CA LEU A 9 -10.61 -31.47 -35.63
C LEU A 9 -11.10 -30.02 -35.44
N LEU A 10 -12.18 -29.62 -36.10
CA LEU A 10 -12.72 -28.26 -36.03
C LEU A 10 -13.22 -27.88 -34.63
N PRO A 11 -14.04 -28.69 -33.92
CA PRO A 11 -14.47 -28.41 -32.57
C PRO A 11 -13.32 -28.49 -31.56
N LEU A 12 -12.33 -29.38 -31.76
CA LEU A 12 -11.18 -29.51 -30.89
C LEU A 12 -10.29 -28.25 -30.94
N PHE A 13 -10.11 -27.69 -32.15
CA PHE A 13 -9.35 -26.46 -32.36
C PHE A 13 -10.07 -25.21 -31.78
N ALA A 14 -11.41 -25.18 -31.87
CA ALA A 14 -12.22 -24.11 -31.28
C ALA A 14 -12.15 -24.12 -29.74
N VAL A 15 -12.16 -25.29 -29.10
CA VAL A 15 -12.02 -25.45 -27.65
C VAL A 15 -10.61 -25.04 -27.18
N LEU A 16 -9.57 -25.36 -27.97
CA LEU A 16 -8.19 -24.96 -27.66
C LEU A 16 -8.00 -23.45 -27.76
N LEU A 17 -8.60 -22.79 -28.76
CA LEU A 17 -8.57 -21.34 -28.92
C LEU A 17 -9.35 -20.62 -27.82
N LEU A 18 -10.48 -21.17 -27.36
CA LEU A 18 -11.28 -20.61 -26.27
C LEU A 18 -10.54 -20.66 -24.94
N GLY A 19 -9.70 -21.68 -24.72
CA GLY A 19 -8.86 -21.81 -23.51
C GLY A 19 -7.74 -20.77 -23.43
N LEU A 20 -7.27 -20.22 -24.56
CA LEU A 20 -6.19 -19.23 -24.59
C LEU A 20 -6.63 -17.80 -24.23
N VAL A 21 -7.91 -17.49 -24.36
CA VAL A 21 -8.43 -16.14 -24.01
C VAL A 21 -8.85 -16.01 -22.55
N LEU A 22 -8.88 -17.09 -21.77
CA LEU A 22 -9.27 -17.05 -20.36
C LEU A 22 -8.09 -16.74 -19.39
N ASN A 23 -6.87 -16.65 -19.91
CA ASN A 23 -5.68 -16.32 -19.14
C ASN A 23 -5.37 -14.80 -19.12
N CYS A 24 -6.38 -13.94 -19.17
CA CYS A 24 -6.20 -12.54 -18.85
C CYS A 24 -6.09 -12.40 -17.32
N SER A 25 -4.89 -12.57 -16.76
CA SER A 25 -4.59 -12.12 -15.41
C SER A 25 -4.74 -10.60 -15.42
N SER A 26 -5.83 -10.09 -14.86
CA SER A 26 -6.01 -8.67 -14.64
C SER A 26 -4.95 -8.18 -13.66
N VAL A 27 -3.89 -7.57 -14.18
CA VAL A 27 -2.98 -6.77 -13.34
C VAL A 27 -3.84 -5.67 -12.73
N SER A 28 -4.00 -5.70 -11.41
CA SER A 28 -4.74 -4.67 -10.70
C SER A 28 -4.09 -3.32 -10.98
N ALA A 29 -4.82 -2.43 -11.66
CA ALA A 29 -4.31 -1.10 -11.98
C ALA A 29 -3.93 -0.38 -10.68
N LYS A 30 -2.80 0.36 -10.71
CA LYS A 30 -2.40 1.20 -9.58
C LYS A 30 -3.47 2.25 -9.33
N ASP A 31 -3.77 2.50 -8.05
CA ASP A 31 -4.58 3.63 -7.63
C ASP A 31 -3.67 4.87 -7.58
N PRO A 32 -3.80 5.81 -8.54
CA PRO A 32 -2.89 6.95 -8.63
C PRO A 32 -3.05 7.94 -7.48
N PHE A 33 -4.17 7.91 -6.77
CA PHE A 33 -4.43 8.80 -5.63
C PHE A 33 -3.83 8.25 -4.35
N LEU A 34 -3.79 6.94 -4.16
CA LEU A 34 -3.30 6.30 -2.95
C LEU A 34 -1.85 5.80 -3.08
N GLN A 35 -1.49 5.21 -4.22
CA GLN A 35 -0.18 4.58 -4.42
C GLN A 35 0.92 5.59 -4.77
N ARG A 36 1.21 6.46 -3.81
CA ARG A 36 2.18 7.56 -3.88
C ARG A 36 3.20 7.43 -2.75
N GLN A 37 4.20 8.28 -2.76
CA GLN A 37 5.04 8.57 -1.60
C GLN A 37 4.40 9.68 -0.78
N TRP A 38 4.32 9.49 0.52
CA TRP A 38 3.62 10.31 1.48
C TRP A 38 4.56 10.82 2.55
N MET A 39 4.64 12.14 2.74
CA MET A 39 5.42 12.76 3.81
C MET A 39 4.54 12.97 5.03
N LEU A 40 4.95 12.51 6.19
CA LEU A 40 4.21 12.67 7.45
C LEU A 40 4.28 14.14 7.91
N ILE A 41 3.14 14.80 8.03
CA ILE A 41 3.03 16.21 8.38
C ILE A 41 2.32 16.48 9.71
N SER A 42 1.61 15.46 10.26
CA SER A 42 0.97 15.57 11.57
C SER A 42 0.92 14.19 12.21
N PHE A 43 1.43 14.10 13.40
CA PHE A 43 1.40 12.93 14.26
C PHE A 43 1.48 13.39 15.73
N ASP A 44 0.59 12.85 16.56
CA ASP A 44 0.46 13.27 17.95
C ASP A 44 1.77 13.11 18.74
N GLY A 45 2.13 14.14 19.52
CA GLY A 45 3.35 14.19 20.29
C GLY A 45 4.61 14.67 19.53
N PHE A 46 4.49 14.99 18.22
CA PHE A 46 5.64 15.46 17.41
C PHE A 46 5.31 16.76 16.68
N SER A 47 6.25 17.70 16.73
CA SER A 47 6.15 18.92 15.95
C SER A 47 6.39 18.66 14.45
N LYS A 48 5.86 19.54 13.59
CA LYS A 48 6.11 19.47 12.14
C LYS A 48 7.61 19.51 11.82
N ASP A 49 8.38 20.32 12.54
CA ASP A 49 9.83 20.43 12.32
C ASP A 49 10.58 19.14 12.67
N GLN A 50 10.13 18.42 13.71
CA GLN A 50 10.67 17.10 14.04
C GLN A 50 10.37 16.08 12.95
N LEU A 51 9.16 16.08 12.38
CA LEU A 51 8.78 15.18 11.30
C LEU A 51 9.61 15.45 10.03
N ILE A 52 9.81 16.73 9.69
CA ILE A 52 10.64 17.15 8.56
C ILE A 52 12.11 16.77 8.78
N ALA A 53 12.67 17.07 9.96
CA ALA A 53 14.07 16.77 10.28
C ALA A 53 14.37 15.26 10.22
N ASN A 54 13.39 14.41 10.52
CA ASN A 54 13.51 12.97 10.42
C ASN A 54 13.20 12.41 9.01
N ASN A 55 12.85 13.25 8.04
CA ASN A 55 12.38 12.82 6.71
C ASN A 55 11.29 11.73 6.83
N ALA A 56 10.33 11.95 7.74
CA ALA A 56 9.30 10.97 8.05
C ALA A 56 8.40 10.72 6.84
N GLU A 57 8.45 9.50 6.30
CA GLU A 57 7.75 9.15 5.06
C GLU A 57 7.17 7.73 5.06
N MET A 58 6.12 7.57 4.24
CA MET A 58 5.52 6.28 3.90
C MET A 58 5.37 6.16 2.39
N ASN A 59 5.92 5.13 1.80
CA ASN A 59 5.86 4.87 0.37
C ASN A 59 4.90 3.72 0.07
N LEU A 60 3.83 4.01 -0.67
CA LEU A 60 2.79 3.08 -1.10
C LEU A 60 2.86 2.75 -2.61
N THR A 61 3.97 3.07 -3.30
CA THR A 61 4.09 2.91 -4.75
C THR A 61 4.23 1.47 -5.23
N ALA A 62 4.40 0.51 -4.32
CA ALA A 62 4.51 -0.90 -4.65
C ALA A 62 3.25 -1.43 -5.34
N ASN A 63 3.42 -2.40 -6.24
CA ASN A 63 2.29 -3.05 -6.89
C ASN A 63 1.42 -3.79 -5.87
N ARG A 64 0.12 -3.79 -6.09
CA ARG A 64 -0.81 -4.59 -5.29
C ARG A 64 -0.64 -6.08 -5.61
N VAL A 65 -0.51 -6.88 -4.57
CA VAL A 65 -0.52 -8.35 -4.67
C VAL A 65 -1.70 -8.86 -3.84
N LYS A 66 -2.67 -9.47 -4.50
CA LYS A 66 -3.92 -9.94 -3.86
C LYS A 66 -4.61 -8.84 -3.04
N GLY A 67 -4.70 -7.63 -3.60
CA GLY A 67 -5.34 -6.47 -2.95
C GLY A 67 -4.47 -5.74 -1.91
N LYS A 68 -3.31 -6.27 -1.55
CA LYS A 68 -2.42 -5.73 -0.52
C LYS A 68 -1.25 -4.97 -1.12
N ILE A 69 -0.80 -3.92 -0.42
CA ILE A 69 0.36 -3.10 -0.76
C ILE A 69 1.41 -3.31 0.32
N GLN A 70 2.65 -3.55 -0.09
CA GLN A 70 3.77 -3.49 0.83
C GLN A 70 4.20 -2.04 1.00
N ALA A 71 3.82 -1.43 2.12
CA ALA A 71 4.25 -0.10 2.50
C ALA A 71 5.71 -0.15 2.97
N ARG A 72 6.50 0.84 2.54
CA ARG A 72 7.85 1.10 3.07
C ARG A 72 7.79 2.40 3.85
N VAL A 73 8.40 2.43 5.02
CA VAL A 73 8.31 3.54 5.95
C VAL A 73 9.69 3.89 6.46
N TYR A 74 9.94 5.18 6.65
CA TYR A 74 11.13 5.72 7.29
C TYR A 74 10.73 6.82 8.26
N MET A 75 11.23 6.76 9.50
CA MET A 75 10.89 7.71 10.57
C MET A 75 12.16 8.27 11.24
N GLY A 76 13.25 8.34 10.47
CA GLY A 76 14.51 8.96 10.92
C GLY A 76 15.64 7.98 11.23
N CYS A 77 15.38 6.71 11.48
CA CYS A 77 16.42 5.72 11.81
C CYS A 77 16.33 4.46 10.97
N ASN A 78 15.36 3.62 11.24
CA ASN A 78 15.22 2.33 10.58
C ASN A 78 14.28 2.38 9.37
N ARG A 79 14.48 1.45 8.45
CA ARG A 79 13.54 1.18 7.37
C ARG A 79 12.57 0.11 7.81
N MET A 80 11.30 0.46 7.82
CA MET A 80 10.21 -0.42 8.18
C MET A 80 9.43 -0.84 6.95
N SER A 81 8.77 -1.98 7.02
CA SER A 81 7.88 -2.48 5.98
C SER A 81 6.66 -3.11 6.61
N PHE A 82 5.48 -2.70 6.14
CA PHE A 82 4.18 -3.18 6.60
C PHE A 82 3.38 -3.70 5.40
N VAL A 83 2.54 -4.70 5.61
CA VAL A 83 1.54 -5.08 4.60
C VAL A 83 0.25 -4.36 4.93
N SER A 84 -0.24 -3.55 3.99
CA SER A 84 -1.47 -2.77 4.13
C SER A 84 -2.51 -3.18 3.10
N GLU A 85 -3.76 -3.22 3.51
CA GLU A 85 -4.91 -3.47 2.66
C GLU A 85 -5.90 -2.32 2.79
N PHE A 86 -6.00 -1.51 1.74
CA PHE A 86 -6.93 -0.38 1.65
C PHE A 86 -8.21 -0.85 0.94
N LYS A 87 -9.32 -0.81 1.66
CA LYS A 87 -10.63 -1.31 1.19
C LYS A 87 -11.54 -0.16 0.80
N LYS A 88 -12.54 -0.46 -0.02
CA LYS A 88 -13.63 0.49 -0.30
C LYS A 88 -14.30 0.93 0.99
N GLY A 89 -14.82 2.17 1.01
CA GLY A 89 -15.46 2.72 2.20
C GLY A 89 -14.47 3.26 3.25
N GLY A 90 -13.21 3.53 2.86
CA GLY A 90 -12.25 4.19 3.74
C GLY A 90 -11.71 3.31 4.88
N LYS A 91 -11.79 2.00 4.74
CA LYS A 91 -11.23 1.07 5.73
C LYS A 91 -9.83 0.60 5.33
N VAL A 92 -8.94 0.54 6.31
CA VAL A 92 -7.58 0.02 6.14
C VAL A 92 -7.28 -1.02 7.21
N SER A 93 -6.49 -2.02 6.84
CA SER A 93 -5.86 -2.91 7.79
C SER A 93 -4.36 -2.94 7.52
N ILE A 94 -3.57 -2.82 8.58
CA ILE A 94 -2.11 -2.78 8.51
C ILE A 94 -1.59 -3.89 9.41
N SER A 95 -0.77 -4.77 8.85
CA SER A 95 -0.19 -5.88 9.59
C SER A 95 0.98 -5.42 10.44
N LYS A 96 1.39 -6.25 11.39
CA LYS A 96 2.66 -6.07 12.09
C LYS A 96 3.80 -5.95 11.09
N GLY A 97 4.65 -4.95 11.30
CA GLY A 97 5.79 -4.65 10.44
C GLY A 97 7.04 -5.45 10.75
N VAL A 98 8.01 -5.29 9.86
CA VAL A 98 9.41 -5.68 10.07
C VAL A 98 10.27 -4.44 9.92
N SER A 99 11.36 -4.34 10.68
CA SER A 99 12.25 -3.19 10.69
C SER A 99 13.71 -3.64 10.64
N THR A 100 14.59 -2.80 10.08
CA THR A 100 16.02 -2.92 10.32
C THR A 100 16.31 -2.62 11.79
N MET A 101 17.46 -3.04 12.30
CA MET A 101 17.80 -2.92 13.73
C MET A 101 19.05 -2.06 13.91
N LYS A 102 18.99 -0.79 13.52
CA LYS A 102 20.03 0.19 13.84
C LYS A 102 19.71 0.84 15.19
N ALA A 103 20.73 1.10 15.98
CA ALA A 103 20.63 1.93 17.18
C ALA A 103 20.93 3.38 16.79
N CYS A 104 19.95 4.27 16.93
CA CYS A 104 20.08 5.71 16.72
C CYS A 104 19.91 6.43 18.05
N GLN A 105 20.39 7.68 18.12
CA GLN A 105 20.31 8.49 19.33
C GLN A 105 18.87 8.79 19.75
N ASP A 106 17.99 9.05 18.77
CA ASP A 106 16.57 9.28 19.00
C ASP A 106 15.75 8.31 18.15
N MET A 107 15.00 7.44 18.80
CA MET A 107 14.08 6.49 18.19
C MET A 107 12.63 6.72 18.61
N ASN A 108 12.33 7.86 19.26
CA ASN A 108 11.00 8.12 19.79
C ASN A 108 9.93 8.17 18.72
N LEU A 109 10.21 8.87 17.60
CA LEU A 109 9.27 8.96 16.48
C LEU A 109 9.01 7.59 15.87
N GLU A 110 10.06 6.82 15.59
CA GLU A 110 9.95 5.48 14.97
C GLU A 110 9.18 4.52 15.87
N THR A 111 9.53 4.45 17.15
CA THR A 111 8.87 3.56 18.12
C THR A 111 7.39 3.95 18.31
N SER A 112 7.07 5.24 18.35
CA SER A 112 5.70 5.74 18.47
C SER A 112 4.89 5.44 17.22
N PHE A 113 5.49 5.65 16.04
CA PHE A 113 4.88 5.35 14.76
C PHE A 113 4.58 3.85 14.63
N GLU A 114 5.53 2.97 14.91
CA GLU A 114 5.37 1.53 14.80
C GLU A 114 4.19 1.02 15.67
N LYS A 115 4.08 1.51 16.89
CA LYS A 115 2.97 1.16 17.80
C LYS A 115 1.61 1.63 17.30
N LYS A 116 1.56 2.82 16.69
CA LYS A 116 0.30 3.46 16.30
C LYS A 116 -0.17 3.07 14.91
N ILE A 117 0.73 2.80 13.97
CA ILE A 117 0.35 2.49 12.60
C ILE A 117 -0.50 1.21 12.50
N GLU A 118 -0.25 0.23 13.34
CA GLU A 118 -0.99 -1.03 13.38
C GLU A 118 -2.43 -0.86 13.92
N THR A 119 -2.70 0.22 14.67
CA THR A 119 -4.04 0.51 15.21
C THR A 119 -4.93 1.27 14.23
N MET A 120 -4.39 1.76 13.12
CA MET A 120 -5.15 2.53 12.12
C MET A 120 -6.13 1.63 11.37
N THR A 121 -7.41 1.99 11.42
CA THR A 121 -8.53 1.21 10.86
C THR A 121 -9.26 1.92 9.74
N ASN A 122 -9.06 3.24 9.61
CA ASN A 122 -9.71 4.06 8.61
C ASN A 122 -8.69 4.89 7.83
N TYR A 123 -9.03 5.23 6.58
CA TYR A 123 -8.25 6.17 5.77
C TYR A 123 -9.16 7.07 4.93
N SER A 124 -8.69 8.26 4.62
CA SER A 124 -9.22 9.12 3.57
C SER A 124 -8.09 9.70 2.73
N VAL A 125 -8.37 9.90 1.44
CA VAL A 125 -7.49 10.64 0.53
C VAL A 125 -8.29 11.82 -0.01
N GLU A 126 -7.85 13.02 0.31
CA GLU A 126 -8.49 14.27 -0.10
C GLU A 126 -7.46 15.15 -0.82
N GLY A 127 -7.53 15.17 -2.15
CA GLY A 127 -6.55 15.86 -2.98
C GLY A 127 -5.14 15.27 -2.79
N HIS A 128 -4.27 16.03 -2.15
CA HIS A 128 -2.87 15.66 -1.90
C HIS A 128 -2.62 15.20 -0.46
N PHE A 129 -3.67 14.96 0.31
CA PHE A 129 -3.57 14.54 1.71
C PHE A 129 -4.10 13.13 1.90
N LEU A 130 -3.32 12.31 2.62
CA LEU A 130 -3.75 11.03 3.16
C LEU A 130 -3.89 11.18 4.68
N THR A 131 -5.04 10.82 5.21
CA THR A 131 -5.27 10.73 6.65
C THR A 131 -5.53 9.28 7.03
N LEU A 132 -4.80 8.77 7.99
CA LEU A 132 -5.10 7.51 8.68
C LEU A 132 -5.69 7.84 10.05
N SER A 133 -6.66 7.06 10.51
CA SER A 133 -7.25 7.22 11.84
C SER A 133 -7.63 5.88 12.45
N ASP A 134 -7.66 5.84 13.77
CA ASP A 134 -8.22 4.72 14.55
C ASP A 134 -9.60 5.06 15.11
N ASP A 135 -10.24 4.09 15.76
CA ASP A 135 -11.56 4.26 16.36
C ASP A 135 -11.53 5.07 17.67
N HIS A 136 -10.35 5.44 18.16
CA HIS A 136 -10.15 6.26 19.36
C HIS A 136 -9.88 7.74 19.05
N GLY A 137 -9.87 8.12 17.77
CA GLY A 137 -9.63 9.49 17.33
C GLY A 137 -8.16 9.86 17.15
N ASN A 138 -7.22 8.91 17.28
CA ASN A 138 -5.83 9.17 16.88
C ASN A 138 -5.74 9.28 15.36
N THR A 139 -4.91 10.19 14.90
CA THR A 139 -4.74 10.46 13.47
C THR A 139 -3.26 10.58 13.08
N MET A 140 -2.96 10.18 11.85
CA MET A 140 -1.73 10.48 11.15
C MET A 140 -2.07 11.15 9.84
N LYS A 141 -1.52 12.34 9.56
CA LYS A 141 -1.77 13.07 8.32
C LYS A 141 -0.50 13.18 7.51
N PHE A 142 -0.63 12.88 6.24
CA PHE A 142 0.45 12.90 5.26
C PHE A 142 0.09 13.83 4.10
N VAL A 143 1.12 14.36 3.45
CA VAL A 143 1.02 15.06 2.17
C VAL A 143 1.78 14.25 1.10
N ALA A 144 1.28 14.25 -0.12
CA ALA A 144 1.95 13.60 -1.23
C ALA A 144 3.30 14.28 -1.52
N ALA A 145 4.36 13.49 -1.68
CA ALA A 145 5.71 14.01 -1.91
C ALA A 145 5.90 14.72 -3.26
N ASP A 146 5.01 14.45 -4.21
CA ASP A 146 4.98 15.05 -5.56
C ASP A 146 4.07 16.28 -5.65
N TRP A 147 3.64 16.81 -4.53
CA TRP A 147 2.84 18.03 -4.47
C TRP A 147 3.73 19.20 -4.01
N ASP A 148 3.97 20.14 -4.94
CA ASP A 148 4.64 21.43 -4.74
C ASP A 148 3.62 22.56 -4.54
#